data_7533f177647a061478f80446f9d50a20
#
_entry.id   7533f177647a061478f80446f9d50a20
#
_cell.length_a   1.000
_cell.length_b   1.000
_cell.length_c   1.000
_cell.angle_alpha   90.00
_cell.angle_beta   90.00
_cell.angle_gamma   90.00
#
_symmetry.space_group_name_H-M   'P 1'
#
loop_
_entity.id
_entity.type
_entity.pdbx_description
1 polymer ?
#
loop_
_entity_poly.entity_id
_entity_poly.type
_entity_poly.pdbx_seq_one_letter_code
_entity_poly.pdbx_strand_id
1 'polypeptide(L)'
;LLCFSSNKTFKQVLEVSERLNSPIPQKSKSTGGSIRYMIHIDSPDKVQYKKSDIEVYGNIDIEQYFRITSTERYDLIREMIDFVRENEIDEIQDLIDYAMINRFDDWFPLLCDNSTFIMSNYIKSIRHRKKRF
;
A
#
# COMPACT_ATOMS: atom_id res chain seq x y z
N LEU A 1 -13.04 9.28 12.54
CA LEU A 1 -13.66 9.40 11.22
C LEU A 1 -15.08 8.80 11.27
N LEU A 2 -16.08 9.55 10.80
CA LEU A 2 -17.46 9.08 10.69
C LEU A 2 -17.79 8.88 9.20
N CYS A 3 -18.30 7.70 8.85
CA CYS A 3 -18.78 7.37 7.52
C CYS A 3 -20.29 7.07 7.57
N PHE A 4 -21.05 7.66 6.67
CA PHE A 4 -22.48 7.48 6.58
C PHE A 4 -22.87 6.82 5.27
N SER A 5 -23.86 5.95 5.29
CA SER A 5 -24.40 5.27 4.11
C SER A 5 -25.20 6.18 3.18
N SER A 6 -25.60 7.36 3.66
CA SER A 6 -26.34 8.37 2.90
C SER A 6 -25.87 9.79 3.24
N ASN A 7 -26.18 10.74 2.37
CA ASN A 7 -25.86 12.14 2.62
C ASN A 7 -26.51 12.65 3.92
N LYS A 8 -25.74 13.37 4.71
CA LYS A 8 -26.18 14.01 5.95
C LYS A 8 -25.96 15.52 5.88
N THR A 9 -26.86 16.26 6.50
CA THR A 9 -26.66 17.69 6.71
C THR A 9 -25.63 17.94 7.79
N PHE A 10 -25.00 19.12 7.78
CA PHE A 10 -24.05 19.49 8.83
C PHE A 10 -24.65 19.39 10.23
N LYS A 11 -25.93 19.81 10.39
CA LYS A 11 -26.66 19.73 11.67
C LYS A 11 -26.76 18.29 12.18
N GLN A 12 -27.09 17.34 11.29
CA GLN A 12 -27.19 15.92 11.65
C GLN A 12 -25.83 15.35 12.08
N VAL A 13 -24.75 15.72 11.38
CA VAL A 13 -23.40 15.27 11.73
C VAL A 13 -22.93 15.91 13.04
N LEU A 14 -23.25 17.18 13.26
CA LEU A 14 -22.93 17.88 14.50
C LEU A 14 -23.61 17.22 15.73
N GLU A 15 -24.86 16.84 15.63
CA GLU A 15 -25.57 16.11 16.68
C GLU A 15 -24.89 14.78 17.05
N VAL A 16 -24.39 14.04 16.05
CA VAL A 16 -23.63 12.80 16.27
C VAL A 16 -22.29 13.11 16.96
N SER A 17 -21.56 14.12 16.50
CA SER A 17 -20.29 14.53 17.10
C SER A 17 -20.45 14.97 18.55
N GLU A 18 -21.50 15.72 18.88
CA GLU A 18 -21.79 16.14 20.24
C GLU A 18 -22.07 14.94 21.16
N ARG A 19 -22.83 13.94 20.69
CA ARG A 19 -23.07 12.69 21.43
C ARG A 19 -21.82 11.90 21.69
N LEU A 20 -20.84 11.95 20.77
CA LEU A 20 -19.54 11.30 20.88
C LEU A 20 -18.52 12.15 21.64
N ASN A 21 -18.92 13.32 22.13
CA ASN A 21 -18.03 14.27 22.79
C ASN A 21 -16.80 14.63 21.92
N SER A 22 -17.02 14.70 20.61
CA SER A 22 -16.02 14.97 19.59
C SER A 22 -15.99 16.45 19.20
N PRO A 23 -14.87 16.94 18.64
CA PRO A 23 -14.78 18.31 18.14
C PRO A 23 -15.75 18.57 16.98
N ILE A 24 -15.90 19.84 16.61
CA ILE A 24 -16.74 20.26 15.49
C ILE A 24 -16.36 19.46 14.22
N PRO A 25 -17.32 18.80 13.57
CA PRO A 25 -17.03 17.95 12.43
C PRO A 25 -16.60 18.76 11.22
N GLN A 26 -15.67 18.23 10.46
CA GLN A 26 -15.23 18.77 9.18
C GLN A 26 -15.44 17.72 8.09
N LYS A 27 -15.82 18.18 6.89
CA LYS A 27 -15.97 17.29 5.75
C LYS A 27 -14.61 16.78 5.30
N SER A 28 -14.43 15.46 5.29
CA SER A 28 -13.24 14.84 4.74
C SER A 28 -13.20 15.00 3.22
N LYS A 29 -12.05 15.31 2.66
CA LYS A 29 -11.83 15.36 1.20
C LYS A 29 -11.79 13.96 0.59
N SER A 30 -11.28 12.98 1.35
CA SER A 30 -11.12 11.60 0.93
C SER A 30 -11.20 10.68 2.15
N THR A 31 -12.09 9.69 2.10
CA THR A 31 -12.20 8.67 3.14
C THR A 31 -10.91 7.86 3.25
N GLY A 32 -10.38 7.40 2.11
CA GLY A 32 -9.12 6.66 2.07
C GLY A 32 -7.94 7.47 2.61
N GLY A 33 -7.81 8.72 2.19
CA GLY A 33 -6.77 9.61 2.70
C GLY A 33 -6.85 9.83 4.21
N SER A 34 -8.07 9.96 4.75
CA SER A 34 -8.26 10.11 6.20
C SER A 34 -7.89 8.85 6.96
N ILE A 35 -8.24 7.66 6.45
CA ILE A 35 -7.89 6.37 7.06
C ILE A 35 -6.37 6.16 7.03
N ARG A 36 -5.72 6.40 5.90
CA ARG A 36 -4.26 6.30 5.76
C ARG A 36 -3.53 7.30 6.65
N TYR A 37 -4.09 8.50 6.84
CA TYR A 37 -3.53 9.51 7.73
C TYR A 37 -3.56 9.10 9.21
N MET A 38 -4.52 8.28 9.65
CA MET A 38 -4.58 7.82 11.04
C MET A 38 -3.34 7.06 11.47
N ILE A 39 -2.69 6.35 10.56
CA ILE A 39 -1.46 5.59 10.84
C ILE A 39 -0.21 6.24 10.24
N HIS A 40 -0.36 7.44 9.66
CA HIS A 40 0.71 8.22 9.03
C HIS A 40 1.45 7.50 7.89
N ILE A 41 0.81 6.53 7.21
CA ILE A 41 1.48 5.70 6.20
C ILE A 41 2.09 6.52 5.04
N ASP A 42 1.48 7.65 4.71
CA ASP A 42 1.95 8.55 3.64
C ASP A 42 2.87 9.69 4.17
N SER A 43 3.25 9.64 5.44
CA SER A 43 4.09 10.64 6.11
C SER A 43 5.21 9.95 6.90
N PRO A 44 6.29 9.50 6.23
CA PRO A 44 7.34 8.69 6.86
C PRO A 44 8.16 9.44 7.92
N ASP A 45 8.08 10.76 7.94
CA ASP A 45 8.67 11.65 8.95
C ASP A 45 7.94 11.62 10.29
N LYS A 46 6.72 11.09 10.32
CA LYS A 46 5.90 10.96 11.53
C LYS A 46 6.00 9.58 12.14
N VAL A 47 5.58 9.48 13.41
CA VAL A 47 5.45 8.18 14.09
C VAL A 47 4.50 7.30 13.31
N GLN A 48 4.96 6.10 12.93
CA GLN A 48 4.16 5.13 12.19
C GLN A 48 3.37 4.25 13.15
N TYR A 49 2.08 4.07 12.85
CA TYR A 49 1.20 3.15 13.54
C TYR A 49 0.88 1.96 12.66
N LYS A 50 0.43 0.86 13.25
CA LYS A 50 0.02 -0.35 12.50
C LYS A 50 -1.44 -0.24 12.07
N LYS A 51 -1.82 -0.91 10.99
CA LYS A 51 -3.23 -1.03 10.59
C LYS A 51 -4.10 -1.63 11.70
N SER A 52 -3.54 -2.57 12.46
CA SER A 52 -4.21 -3.18 13.62
C SER A 52 -4.54 -2.21 14.75
N ASP A 53 -3.93 -1.02 14.76
CA ASP A 53 -4.21 0.01 15.76
C ASP A 53 -5.47 0.82 15.42
N ILE A 54 -6.01 0.64 14.20
CA ILE A 54 -7.27 1.27 13.79
C ILE A 54 -8.44 0.43 14.32
N GLU A 55 -9.21 1.02 15.21
CA GLU A 55 -10.47 0.42 15.68
C GLU A 55 -11.61 0.77 14.71
N VAL A 56 -12.31 -0.25 14.24
CA VAL A 56 -13.42 -0.12 13.30
C VAL A 56 -14.72 -0.53 13.95
N TYR A 57 -15.69 0.37 13.91
CA TYR A 57 -17.05 0.13 14.39
C TYR A 57 -18.02 0.17 13.20
N GLY A 58 -18.73 -0.93 12.95
CA GLY A 58 -19.66 -1.07 11.83
C GLY A 58 -19.07 -1.84 10.64
N ASN A 59 -19.71 -1.74 9.48
CA ASN A 59 -19.46 -2.57 8.31
C ASN A 59 -18.56 -1.85 7.27
N ILE A 60 -17.44 -1.29 7.71
CA ILE A 60 -16.45 -0.70 6.81
C ILE A 60 -15.30 -1.70 6.61
N ASP A 61 -15.00 -2.01 5.34
CA ASP A 61 -13.77 -2.70 4.96
C ASP A 61 -12.67 -1.66 4.75
N ILE A 62 -11.79 -1.51 5.75
CA ILE A 62 -10.66 -0.57 5.67
C ILE A 62 -9.52 -1.10 4.81
N GLU A 63 -9.42 -2.41 4.58
CA GLU A 63 -8.34 -3.02 3.80
C GLU A 63 -8.29 -2.49 2.37
N GLN A 64 -9.44 -2.16 1.77
CA GLN A 64 -9.51 -1.58 0.44
C GLN A 64 -8.71 -0.26 0.30
N TYR A 65 -8.54 0.50 1.38
CA TYR A 65 -7.80 1.77 1.37
C TYR A 65 -6.30 1.62 1.55
N PHE A 66 -5.83 0.42 1.86
CA PHE A 66 -4.42 0.08 1.98
C PHE A 66 -3.90 -0.76 0.80
N ARG A 67 -4.75 -1.05 -0.18
CA ARG A 67 -4.31 -1.71 -1.41
C ARG A 67 -3.34 -0.82 -2.16
N ILE A 68 -2.31 -1.44 -2.69
CA ILE A 68 -1.31 -0.77 -3.52
C ILE A 68 -1.99 -0.22 -4.78
N THR A 69 -1.82 1.08 -5.03
CA THR A 69 -2.31 1.73 -6.25
C THR A 69 -1.51 1.27 -7.47
N SER A 70 -2.04 1.48 -8.68
CA SER A 70 -1.31 1.15 -9.91
C SER A 70 0.02 1.91 -10.02
N THR A 71 0.07 3.17 -9.58
CA THR A 71 1.30 3.97 -9.59
C THR A 71 2.34 3.42 -8.63
N GLU A 72 1.94 3.15 -7.38
CA GLU A 72 2.82 2.54 -6.38
C GLU A 72 3.34 1.17 -6.84
N ARG A 73 2.49 0.38 -7.49
CA ARG A 73 2.87 -0.91 -8.07
C ARG A 73 3.95 -0.76 -9.12
N TYR A 74 3.83 0.21 -10.03
CA TYR A 74 4.84 0.45 -11.07
C TYR A 74 6.15 0.95 -10.49
N ASP A 75 6.11 1.77 -9.45
CA ASP A 75 7.30 2.23 -8.74
C ASP A 75 8.03 1.06 -8.05
N LEU A 76 7.29 0.17 -7.39
CA LEU A 76 7.86 -1.04 -6.78
C LEU A 76 8.45 -2.00 -7.84
N ILE A 77 7.83 -2.15 -8.99
CA ILE A 77 8.39 -2.94 -10.10
C ILE A 77 9.69 -2.30 -10.60
N ARG A 78 9.76 -0.98 -10.71
CA ARG A 78 10.98 -0.27 -11.07
C ARG A 78 12.09 -0.52 -10.05
N GLU A 79 11.80 -0.41 -8.75
CA GLU A 79 12.75 -0.74 -7.68
C GLU A 79 13.28 -2.18 -7.80
N MET A 80 12.40 -3.15 -8.06
CA MET A 80 12.83 -4.54 -8.27
C MET A 80 13.75 -4.69 -9.50
N ILE A 81 13.46 -3.98 -10.58
CA ILE A 81 14.30 -3.99 -11.78
C ILE A 81 15.68 -3.39 -11.48
N ASP A 82 15.73 -2.25 -10.79
CA ASP A 82 16.99 -1.62 -10.43
C ASP A 82 17.80 -2.51 -9.47
N PHE A 83 17.14 -3.13 -8.49
CA PHE A 83 17.78 -4.10 -7.60
C PHE A 83 18.38 -5.29 -8.34
N VAL A 84 17.67 -5.87 -9.30
CA VAL A 84 18.16 -6.96 -10.15
C VAL A 84 19.40 -6.55 -10.93
N ARG A 85 19.45 -5.32 -11.43
CA ARG A 85 20.61 -4.78 -12.16
C ARG A 85 21.80 -4.56 -11.25
N GLU A 86 21.58 -3.89 -10.12
CA GLU A 86 22.64 -3.51 -9.18
C GLU A 86 23.30 -4.71 -8.50
N ASN A 87 22.50 -5.74 -8.21
CA ASN A 87 22.96 -6.97 -7.56
C ASN A 87 23.26 -8.12 -8.53
N GLU A 88 23.21 -7.85 -9.85
CA GLU A 88 23.49 -8.83 -10.91
C GLU A 88 22.70 -10.14 -10.80
N ILE A 89 21.46 -10.06 -10.30
CA ILE A 89 20.59 -11.22 -10.13
C ILE A 89 20.29 -11.85 -11.49
N ASP A 90 20.53 -13.13 -11.63
CA ASP A 90 20.33 -13.88 -12.87
C ASP A 90 19.31 -15.03 -12.74
N GLU A 91 18.79 -15.28 -11.54
CA GLU A 91 17.70 -16.22 -11.29
C GLU A 91 16.54 -15.55 -10.54
N ILE A 92 15.33 -15.86 -10.96
CA ILE A 92 14.10 -15.29 -10.33
C ILE A 92 13.96 -15.73 -8.88
N GLN A 93 14.47 -16.90 -8.54
CA GLN A 93 14.43 -17.43 -7.18
C GLN A 93 15.17 -16.51 -6.20
N ASP A 94 16.33 -15.97 -6.57
CA ASP A 94 17.12 -15.09 -5.71
C ASP A 94 16.34 -13.81 -5.37
N LEU A 95 15.60 -13.27 -6.35
CA LEU A 95 14.72 -12.12 -6.13
C LEU A 95 13.55 -12.46 -5.19
N ILE A 96 12.93 -13.62 -5.38
CA ILE A 96 11.81 -14.07 -4.54
C ILE A 96 12.27 -14.30 -3.10
N ASP A 97 13.40 -14.98 -2.90
CA ASP A 97 13.96 -15.25 -1.59
C ASP A 97 14.33 -13.94 -0.87
N TYR A 98 14.94 -13.01 -1.57
CA TYR A 98 15.22 -11.68 -1.03
C TYR A 98 13.94 -10.94 -0.62
N ALA A 99 12.94 -10.93 -1.48
CA ALA A 99 11.67 -10.25 -1.21
C ALA A 99 10.94 -10.88 -0.02
N MET A 100 10.94 -12.19 0.08
CA MET A 100 10.31 -12.91 1.19
C MET A 100 10.93 -12.56 2.53
N ILE A 101 12.24 -12.35 2.58
CA ILE A 101 12.97 -12.06 3.82
C ILE A 101 12.94 -10.56 4.15
N ASN A 102 13.16 -9.68 3.17
CA ASN A 102 13.43 -8.27 3.38
C ASN A 102 12.32 -7.31 2.94
N ARG A 103 11.44 -7.75 2.04
CA ARG A 103 10.39 -6.93 1.44
C ARG A 103 9.05 -7.69 1.39
N PHE A 104 8.70 -8.33 2.52
CA PHE A 104 7.52 -9.19 2.64
C PHE A 104 6.20 -8.42 2.46
N ASP A 105 6.16 -7.16 2.87
CA ASP A 105 4.93 -6.36 2.88
C ASP A 105 4.63 -5.66 1.54
N ASP A 106 5.61 -5.57 0.63
CA ASP A 106 5.46 -4.83 -0.62
C ASP A 106 5.90 -5.62 -1.87
N TRP A 107 7.15 -6.07 -1.99
CA TRP A 107 7.62 -6.80 -3.16
C TRP A 107 7.08 -8.22 -3.23
N PHE A 108 7.06 -8.92 -2.09
CA PHE A 108 6.67 -10.33 -2.07
C PHE A 108 5.22 -10.55 -2.52
N PRO A 109 4.20 -9.77 -2.07
CA PRO A 109 2.85 -9.87 -2.58
C PRO A 109 2.74 -9.62 -4.09
N LEU A 110 3.50 -8.64 -4.61
CA LEU A 110 3.52 -8.36 -6.05
C LEU A 110 4.12 -9.51 -6.86
N LEU A 111 5.15 -10.16 -6.33
CA LEU A 111 5.76 -11.33 -6.96
C LEU A 111 4.83 -12.56 -6.89
N CYS A 112 4.03 -12.72 -5.84
CA CYS A 112 3.01 -13.78 -5.76
C CYS A 112 1.87 -13.58 -6.75
N ASP A 113 1.60 -12.34 -7.17
CA ASP A 113 0.59 -12.00 -8.16
C ASP A 113 1.15 -12.04 -9.60
N ASN A 114 0.84 -11.03 -10.40
CA ASN A 114 1.22 -10.98 -11.82
C ASN A 114 2.64 -10.47 -12.10
N SER A 115 3.32 -9.91 -11.10
CA SER A 115 4.64 -9.28 -11.32
C SER A 115 5.77 -10.29 -11.50
N THR A 116 5.57 -11.55 -11.07
CA THR A 116 6.54 -12.63 -11.32
C THR A 116 6.79 -12.84 -12.80
N PHE A 117 5.77 -12.74 -13.64
CA PHE A 117 5.92 -12.92 -15.08
C PHE A 117 6.86 -11.88 -15.69
N ILE A 118 6.66 -10.60 -15.39
CA ILE A 118 7.51 -9.53 -15.93
C ILE A 118 8.94 -9.62 -15.40
N MET A 119 9.11 -9.89 -14.11
CA MET A 119 10.43 -10.01 -13.49
C MET A 119 11.20 -11.25 -13.99
N SER A 120 10.54 -12.38 -14.12
CA SER A 120 11.15 -13.61 -14.68
C SER A 120 11.62 -13.40 -16.11
N ASN A 121 10.81 -12.78 -16.96
CA ASN A 121 11.19 -12.49 -18.34
C ASN A 121 12.33 -11.48 -18.42
N TYR A 122 12.32 -10.46 -17.56
CA TYR A 122 13.38 -9.48 -17.49
C TYR A 122 14.74 -10.13 -17.11
N ILE A 123 14.76 -10.92 -16.05
CA ILE A 123 15.96 -11.64 -15.58
C ILE A 123 16.48 -12.60 -16.68
N LYS A 124 15.59 -13.38 -17.30
CA LYS A 124 15.97 -14.24 -18.43
C LYS A 124 16.58 -13.45 -19.57
N SER A 125 16.05 -12.31 -19.91
CA SER A 125 16.56 -11.44 -20.97
C SER A 125 17.96 -10.92 -20.66
N ILE A 126 18.22 -10.48 -19.42
CA ILE A 126 19.58 -10.07 -18.99
C ILE A 126 20.57 -11.23 -19.10
N ARG A 127 20.20 -12.40 -18.59
CA ARG A 127 21.05 -13.60 -18.64
C ARG A 127 21.40 -13.99 -20.08
N HIS A 128 20.45 -13.94 -21.00
CA HIS A 128 20.72 -14.19 -22.41
C HIS A 128 21.63 -13.13 -23.04
N ARG A 129 21.48 -11.87 -22.66
CA ARG A 129 22.35 -10.78 -23.13
C ARG A 129 23.77 -10.95 -22.65
N LYS A 130 23.99 -11.33 -21.39
CA LYS A 130 25.32 -11.62 -20.84
C LYS A 130 26.03 -12.77 -21.58
N LYS A 131 25.29 -13.79 -22.03
CA LYS A 131 25.86 -14.93 -22.77
C LYS A 131 26.30 -14.61 -24.22
N ARG A 132 25.82 -13.48 -24.78
CA ARG A 132 26.18 -13.05 -26.15
C ARG A 132 27.47 -12.27 -26.21
N PHE A 133 27.94 -11.82 -25.12
CA PHE A 133 29.16 -11.03 -24.96
C PHE A 133 30.12 -11.70 -23.99
#